data_629bb61dcb0424d4ae232b596c7625fc
#
_entry.id   629bb61dcb0424d4ae232b596c7625fc
#
_cell.length_a   1.000
_cell.length_b   1.000
_cell.length_c   1.000
_cell.angle_alpha   90.00
_cell.angle_beta   90.00
_cell.angle_gamma   90.00
#
_symmetry.space_group_name_H-M   'P 1'
#
loop_
_entity.id
_entity.type
_entity.pdbx_description
1 polymer ?
#
loop_
_entity_poly.entity_id
_entity_poly.type
_entity_poly.pdbx_seq_one_letter_code
_entity_poly.pdbx_strand_id
1 'polypeptide(L)'
;MHVLFVCTAGRCRSPMAAALLEKHLRAVTTRVSVSSGGLKYTGEPMPPVGLSAMAEHGVDLSSHLSAQVTEDTVAEADIILGMAREHVREVVAISPDAWPKTFTLKDFVRRAEGHTRGRHQRVSDWLDGIGAERGTYDVLGADPEDDVLDPFRQRSRVWKRVIAEVDQLVHSVVPTLGMSRPEPRGSHENVLPLRTPRRPRRNFGRIQVAR
;
A
#
# COMPACT_ATOMS: atom_id res chain seq x y z
N MET A 1 2.45 -5.02 -9.91
CA MET A 1 2.86 -5.37 -8.54
C MET A 1 1.67 -5.97 -7.82
N HIS A 2 1.85 -7.12 -7.21
CA HIS A 2 0.79 -7.85 -6.52
C HIS A 2 1.09 -7.94 -5.02
N VAL A 3 0.17 -7.50 -4.18
CA VAL A 3 0.24 -7.55 -2.71
C VAL A 3 -0.74 -8.61 -2.20
N LEU A 4 -0.23 -9.61 -1.50
CA LEU A 4 -1.02 -10.69 -0.88
C LEU A 4 -1.07 -10.47 0.64
N PHE A 5 -2.28 -10.35 1.19
CA PHE A 5 -2.49 -10.37 2.64
C PHE A 5 -2.82 -11.78 3.12
N VAL A 6 -2.19 -12.20 4.23
CA VAL A 6 -2.34 -13.56 4.77
C VAL A 6 -2.77 -13.52 6.22
N CYS A 7 -3.80 -14.32 6.57
CA CYS A 7 -4.16 -14.61 7.95
C CYS A 7 -4.55 -16.08 8.12
N THR A 8 -4.89 -16.50 9.32
CA THR A 8 -5.19 -17.92 9.62
C THR A 8 -6.31 -18.50 8.75
N ALA A 9 -7.43 -17.81 8.66
CA ALA A 9 -8.63 -18.35 8.01
C ALA A 9 -9.00 -17.64 6.70
N GLY A 10 -8.33 -16.56 6.32
CA GLY A 10 -8.67 -15.78 5.11
C GLY A 10 -10.04 -15.09 5.15
N ARG A 11 -10.69 -15.03 6.31
CA ARG A 11 -12.09 -14.57 6.44
C ARG A 11 -12.28 -13.27 7.22
N CYS A 12 -11.27 -12.81 7.99
CA CYS A 12 -11.36 -11.60 8.82
C CYS A 12 -10.27 -10.61 8.46
N ARG A 13 -9.07 -10.75 9.07
CA ARG A 13 -7.97 -9.77 9.00
C ARG A 13 -7.45 -9.52 7.58
N SER A 14 -7.09 -10.57 6.84
CA SER A 14 -6.52 -10.43 5.50
C SER A 14 -7.50 -9.80 4.49
N PRO A 15 -8.80 -10.20 4.39
CA PRO A 15 -9.71 -9.53 3.46
C PRO A 15 -10.05 -8.10 3.87
N MET A 16 -10.07 -7.76 5.17
CA MET A 16 -10.17 -6.36 5.62
C MET A 16 -9.01 -5.53 5.10
N ALA A 17 -7.78 -6.01 5.30
CA ALA A 17 -6.58 -5.30 4.87
C ALA A 17 -6.53 -5.13 3.34
N ALA A 18 -6.85 -6.18 2.59
CA ALA A 18 -6.89 -6.14 1.14
C ALA A 18 -7.90 -5.11 0.61
N ALA A 19 -9.14 -5.16 1.11
CA ALA A 19 -10.18 -4.25 0.64
C ALA A 19 -9.96 -2.79 1.05
N LEU A 20 -9.37 -2.54 2.23
CA LEU A 20 -8.99 -1.21 2.67
C LEU A 20 -7.82 -0.66 1.84
N LEU A 21 -6.80 -1.47 1.54
CA LEU A 21 -5.72 -1.06 0.64
C LEU A 21 -6.25 -0.74 -0.76
N GLU A 22 -7.10 -1.60 -1.33
CA GLU A 22 -7.74 -1.32 -2.62
C GLU A 22 -8.53 0.00 -2.61
N LYS A 23 -9.27 0.27 -1.54
CA LYS A 23 -10.00 1.54 -1.37
C LYS A 23 -9.05 2.74 -1.43
N HIS A 24 -7.91 2.70 -0.73
CA HIS A 24 -6.91 3.77 -0.79
C HIS A 24 -6.24 3.88 -2.16
N LEU A 25 -5.96 2.75 -2.81
CA LEU A 25 -5.34 2.72 -4.14
C LEU A 25 -6.25 3.30 -5.25
N ARG A 26 -7.59 3.25 -5.11
CA ARG A 26 -8.52 3.90 -6.06
C ARG A 26 -8.33 5.41 -6.15
N ALA A 27 -7.81 6.04 -5.11
CA ALA A 27 -7.53 7.48 -5.09
C ALA A 27 -6.23 7.87 -5.81
N VAL A 28 -5.44 6.88 -6.24
CA VAL A 28 -4.16 7.07 -6.94
C VAL A 28 -4.14 6.24 -8.22
N THR A 29 -3.46 6.74 -9.28
CA THR A 29 -3.28 5.94 -10.50
C THR A 29 -2.23 4.86 -10.24
N THR A 30 -2.64 3.60 -10.19
CA THR A 30 -1.75 2.51 -9.81
C THR A 30 -1.94 1.26 -10.65
N ARG A 31 -0.86 0.48 -10.79
CA ARG A 31 -0.83 -0.87 -11.34
C ARG A 31 -0.58 -1.89 -10.23
N VAL A 32 -1.18 -1.69 -9.07
CA VAL A 32 -1.12 -2.62 -7.96
C VAL A 32 -2.40 -3.43 -7.92
N SER A 33 -2.26 -4.74 -7.90
CA SER A 33 -3.33 -5.70 -7.58
C SER A 33 -3.18 -6.14 -6.12
N VAL A 34 -4.30 -6.43 -5.49
CA VAL A 34 -4.34 -6.85 -4.10
C VAL A 34 -5.17 -8.12 -3.99
N SER A 35 -4.74 -9.04 -3.15
CA SER A 35 -5.51 -10.25 -2.82
C SER A 35 -5.39 -10.60 -1.34
N SER A 36 -6.20 -11.55 -0.90
CA SER A 36 -6.13 -12.09 0.46
C SER A 36 -6.29 -13.59 0.47
N GLY A 37 -5.61 -14.24 1.42
CA GLY A 37 -5.69 -15.70 1.60
C GLY A 37 -5.68 -16.13 3.05
N GLY A 38 -6.09 -17.37 3.27
CA GLY A 38 -6.03 -18.07 4.53
C GLY A 38 -5.12 -19.28 4.49
N LEU A 39 -4.48 -19.60 5.61
CA LEU A 39 -3.57 -20.74 5.72
C LEU A 39 -4.30 -22.06 5.97
N LYS A 40 -5.52 -22.00 6.54
CA LYS A 40 -6.20 -23.20 7.07
C LYS A 40 -7.55 -23.52 6.42
N TYR A 41 -8.27 -22.52 5.89
CA TYR A 41 -9.66 -22.72 5.46
C TYR A 41 -9.90 -22.09 4.09
N THR A 42 -10.90 -22.64 3.38
CA THR A 42 -11.38 -22.10 2.11
C THR A 42 -12.92 -22.09 2.11
N GLY A 43 -13.52 -21.16 1.34
CA GLY A 43 -14.97 -21.05 1.21
C GLY A 43 -15.69 -20.42 2.41
N GLU A 44 -14.97 -19.89 3.40
CA GLU A 44 -15.56 -19.30 4.60
C GLU A 44 -15.89 -17.81 4.39
N PRO A 45 -17.14 -17.38 4.67
CA PRO A 45 -17.51 -15.97 4.59
C PRO A 45 -17.00 -15.18 5.81
N MET A 46 -16.93 -13.86 5.65
CA MET A 46 -16.70 -12.97 6.80
C MET A 46 -17.88 -13.04 7.78
N PRO A 47 -17.65 -13.06 9.12
CA PRO A 47 -18.72 -13.01 10.10
C PRO A 47 -19.61 -11.75 9.94
N PRO A 48 -20.93 -11.85 10.22
CA PRO A 48 -21.88 -10.74 10.06
C PRO A 48 -21.47 -9.46 10.80
N VAL A 49 -20.87 -9.58 11.99
CA VAL A 49 -20.39 -8.45 12.77
C VAL A 49 -19.23 -7.71 12.06
N GLY A 50 -18.39 -8.48 11.35
CA GLY A 50 -17.31 -7.93 10.51
C GLY A 50 -17.86 -7.24 9.27
N LEU A 51 -18.82 -7.87 8.58
CA LEU A 51 -19.49 -7.27 7.41
C LEU A 51 -20.11 -5.91 7.76
N SER A 52 -20.88 -5.85 8.88
CA SER A 52 -21.48 -4.59 9.33
C SER A 52 -20.44 -3.54 9.64
N ALA A 53 -19.34 -3.91 10.32
CA ALA A 53 -18.30 -2.97 10.67
C ALA A 53 -17.51 -2.48 9.44
N MET A 54 -17.27 -3.34 8.43
CA MET A 54 -16.62 -2.93 7.18
C MET A 54 -17.52 -2.03 6.33
N ALA A 55 -18.83 -2.28 6.32
CA ALA A 55 -19.79 -1.42 5.63
C ALA A 55 -19.81 0.01 6.20
N GLU A 56 -19.66 0.19 7.51
CA GLU A 56 -19.49 1.51 8.14
C GLU A 56 -18.24 2.26 7.61
N HIS A 57 -17.21 1.51 7.18
CA HIS A 57 -16.02 2.06 6.53
C HIS A 57 -16.17 2.20 5.00
N GLY A 58 -17.37 1.97 4.45
CA GLY A 58 -17.65 2.08 3.02
C GLY A 58 -17.03 0.95 2.18
N VAL A 59 -16.86 -0.23 2.77
CA VAL A 59 -16.32 -1.43 2.12
C VAL A 59 -17.32 -2.57 2.24
N ASP A 60 -17.73 -3.12 1.09
CA ASP A 60 -18.61 -4.29 1.02
C ASP A 60 -17.77 -5.57 0.81
N LEU A 61 -17.88 -6.49 1.75
CA LEU A 61 -17.26 -7.82 1.72
C LEU A 61 -18.31 -8.95 1.76
N SER A 62 -19.58 -8.65 1.44
CA SER A 62 -20.68 -9.63 1.49
C SER A 62 -20.48 -10.82 0.55
N SER A 63 -19.79 -10.62 -0.58
CA SER A 63 -19.46 -11.68 -1.54
C SER A 63 -18.11 -12.36 -1.27
N HIS A 64 -17.36 -11.92 -0.25
CA HIS A 64 -16.05 -12.49 0.04
C HIS A 64 -16.19 -13.93 0.57
N LEU A 65 -15.44 -14.83 -0.03
CA LEU A 65 -15.16 -16.17 0.46
C LEU A 65 -13.65 -16.38 0.59
N SER A 66 -13.23 -16.99 1.68
CA SER A 66 -11.80 -17.25 1.90
C SER A 66 -11.24 -18.20 0.85
N ALA A 67 -10.03 -17.89 0.34
CA ALA A 67 -9.23 -18.75 -0.51
C ALA A 67 -8.00 -19.23 0.24
N GLN A 68 -7.54 -20.44 -0.04
CA GLN A 68 -6.33 -20.99 0.58
C GLN A 68 -5.08 -20.40 -0.05
N VAL A 69 -4.09 -20.08 0.79
CA VAL A 69 -2.74 -19.75 0.35
C VAL A 69 -2.05 -21.03 -0.12
N THR A 70 -1.57 -21.02 -1.36
CA THR A 70 -0.85 -22.12 -1.99
C THR A 70 0.54 -21.65 -2.40
N GLU A 71 1.42 -22.58 -2.77
CA GLU A 71 2.74 -22.25 -3.32
C GLU A 71 2.62 -21.33 -4.54
N ASP A 72 1.65 -21.57 -5.44
CA ASP A 72 1.41 -20.75 -6.63
C ASP A 72 1.04 -19.31 -6.24
N THR A 73 0.10 -19.13 -5.29
CA THR A 73 -0.29 -17.77 -4.86
C THR A 73 0.84 -17.04 -4.14
N VAL A 74 1.71 -17.77 -3.43
CA VAL A 74 2.95 -17.24 -2.83
C VAL A 74 3.94 -16.83 -3.92
N ALA A 75 4.11 -17.65 -4.96
CA ALA A 75 5.04 -17.37 -6.06
C ALA A 75 4.61 -16.11 -6.85
N GLU A 76 3.31 -15.96 -7.14
CA GLU A 76 2.74 -14.84 -7.89
C GLU A 76 2.79 -13.50 -7.16
N ALA A 77 2.85 -13.50 -5.84
CA ALA A 77 2.90 -12.27 -5.06
C ALA A 77 4.27 -11.59 -5.12
N ASP A 78 4.28 -10.28 -5.32
CA ASP A 78 5.49 -9.45 -5.20
C ASP A 78 5.78 -9.09 -3.74
N ILE A 79 4.72 -8.93 -2.91
CA ILE A 79 4.80 -8.61 -1.49
C ILE A 79 3.78 -9.47 -0.76
N ILE A 80 4.16 -10.05 0.38
CA ILE A 80 3.28 -10.84 1.23
C ILE A 80 3.25 -10.23 2.62
N LEU A 81 2.04 -9.88 3.10
CA LEU A 81 1.83 -9.22 4.38
C LEU A 81 0.98 -10.11 5.30
N GLY A 82 1.65 -10.77 6.24
CA GLY A 82 1.02 -11.55 7.29
C GLY A 82 0.35 -10.63 8.33
N MET A 83 -0.83 -11.01 8.80
CA MET A 83 -1.52 -10.27 9.86
C MET A 83 -0.97 -10.58 11.27
N ALA A 84 -0.06 -11.53 11.37
CA ALA A 84 0.68 -11.90 12.58
C ALA A 84 1.93 -12.67 12.20
N ARG A 85 2.88 -12.78 13.13
CA ARG A 85 4.16 -13.47 12.93
C ARG A 85 3.99 -14.95 12.57
N GLU A 86 2.98 -15.62 13.12
CA GLU A 86 2.66 -17.00 12.77
C GLU A 86 2.38 -17.16 11.27
N HIS A 87 1.73 -16.17 10.65
CA HIS A 87 1.42 -16.21 9.21
C HIS A 87 2.68 -16.08 8.37
N VAL A 88 3.65 -15.28 8.78
CA VAL A 88 4.96 -15.17 8.12
C VAL A 88 5.68 -16.51 8.17
N ARG A 89 5.74 -17.16 9.35
CA ARG A 89 6.37 -18.49 9.50
C ARG A 89 5.72 -19.55 8.62
N GLU A 90 4.39 -19.58 8.58
CA GLU A 90 3.64 -20.55 7.77
C GLU A 90 3.86 -20.32 6.26
N VAL A 91 3.89 -19.07 5.79
CA VAL A 91 4.20 -18.74 4.39
C VAL A 91 5.62 -19.17 4.03
N VAL A 92 6.60 -18.89 4.89
CA VAL A 92 7.99 -19.30 4.67
C VAL A 92 8.16 -20.83 4.73
N ALA A 93 7.32 -21.51 5.53
CA ALA A 93 7.30 -22.98 5.54
C ALA A 93 6.72 -23.57 4.24
N ILE A 94 5.75 -22.88 3.61
CA ILE A 94 5.22 -23.26 2.29
C ILE A 94 6.27 -23.02 1.21
N SER A 95 6.95 -21.86 1.23
CA SER A 95 7.95 -21.47 0.24
C SER A 95 9.09 -20.68 0.92
N PRO A 96 10.23 -21.31 1.23
CA PRO A 96 11.38 -20.65 1.88
C PRO A 96 11.89 -19.44 1.10
N ASP A 97 11.85 -19.49 -0.23
CA ASP A 97 12.29 -18.42 -1.12
C ASP A 97 11.39 -17.16 -1.04
N ALA A 98 10.22 -17.26 -0.40
CA ALA A 98 9.34 -16.12 -0.17
C ALA A 98 9.78 -15.21 0.99
N TRP A 99 10.78 -15.63 1.80
CA TRP A 99 11.26 -14.85 2.95
C TRP A 99 11.58 -13.39 2.63
N PRO A 100 12.33 -13.03 1.56
CA PRO A 100 12.68 -11.64 1.27
C PRO A 100 11.48 -10.73 1.00
N LYS A 101 10.34 -11.30 0.56
CA LYS A 101 9.12 -10.57 0.22
C LYS A 101 7.98 -10.73 1.24
N THR A 102 8.22 -11.42 2.36
CA THR A 102 7.20 -11.73 3.38
C THR A 102 7.50 -11.00 4.68
N PHE A 103 6.54 -10.22 5.18
CA PHE A 103 6.62 -9.43 6.41
C PHE A 103 5.33 -9.56 7.20
N THR A 104 5.31 -9.18 8.48
CA THR A 104 4.03 -8.78 9.08
C THR A 104 3.64 -7.39 8.55
N LEU A 105 2.34 -7.08 8.55
CA LEU A 105 1.89 -5.76 8.11
C LEU A 105 2.53 -4.62 8.92
N LYS A 106 2.64 -4.79 10.24
CA LYS A 106 3.23 -3.78 11.14
C LYS A 106 4.74 -3.65 10.94
N ASP A 107 5.47 -4.76 10.83
CA ASP A 107 6.91 -4.74 10.57
C ASP A 107 7.22 -4.09 9.22
N PHE A 108 6.42 -4.42 8.18
CA PHE A 108 6.56 -3.80 6.87
C PHE A 108 6.38 -2.28 6.93
N VAL A 109 5.32 -1.79 7.58
CA VAL A 109 5.07 -0.34 7.72
C VAL A 109 6.22 0.35 8.43
N ARG A 110 6.71 -0.21 9.54
CA ARG A 110 7.83 0.33 10.31
C ARG A 110 9.12 0.40 9.48
N ARG A 111 9.46 -0.68 8.77
CA ARG A 111 10.68 -0.76 7.96
C ARG A 111 10.60 0.05 6.68
N ALA A 112 9.43 0.16 6.07
CA ALA A 112 9.22 0.92 4.85
C ALA A 112 9.18 2.44 5.06
N GLU A 113 9.16 2.91 6.32
CA GLU A 113 9.23 4.33 6.64
C GLU A 113 10.52 4.94 6.07
N GLY A 114 10.40 5.97 5.26
CA GLY A 114 11.54 6.57 4.54
C GLY A 114 12.02 5.81 3.30
N HIS A 115 11.47 4.64 3.00
CA HIS A 115 11.85 3.78 1.85
C HIS A 115 10.80 3.77 0.75
N THR A 116 10.51 4.91 0.15
CA THR A 116 9.58 4.96 -1.01
C THR A 116 10.23 4.32 -2.24
N ARG A 117 9.52 3.37 -2.86
CA ARG A 117 9.99 2.70 -4.08
C ARG A 117 10.14 3.68 -5.23
N GLY A 118 11.31 3.72 -5.85
CA GLY A 118 11.56 4.53 -7.05
C GLY A 118 10.74 4.06 -8.26
N ARG A 119 10.40 4.99 -9.17
CA ARG A 119 9.54 4.73 -10.34
C ARG A 119 9.99 3.55 -11.21
N HIS A 120 11.30 3.36 -11.34
CA HIS A 120 11.92 2.30 -12.17
C HIS A 120 12.67 1.27 -11.34
N GLN A 121 12.56 1.34 -10.00
CA GLN A 121 13.20 0.39 -9.10
C GLN A 121 12.46 -0.95 -9.16
N ARG A 122 13.20 -2.05 -9.27
CA ARG A 122 12.63 -3.39 -9.16
C ARG A 122 12.05 -3.58 -7.76
N VAL A 123 10.95 -4.34 -7.67
CA VAL A 123 10.32 -4.60 -6.37
C VAL A 123 11.27 -5.36 -5.45
N SER A 124 12.00 -6.36 -5.99
CA SER A 124 13.01 -7.11 -5.23
C SER A 124 14.07 -6.19 -4.60
N ASP A 125 14.69 -5.30 -5.40
CA ASP A 125 15.77 -4.43 -4.91
C ASP A 125 15.28 -3.43 -3.84
N TRP A 126 14.01 -3.03 -3.94
CA TRP A 126 13.37 -2.19 -2.93
C TRP A 126 13.11 -2.96 -1.63
N LEU A 127 12.60 -4.20 -1.75
CA LEU A 127 12.35 -5.07 -0.60
C LEU A 127 13.64 -5.50 0.09
N ASP A 128 14.73 -5.72 -0.67
CA ASP A 128 16.05 -5.99 -0.13
C ASP A 128 16.52 -4.83 0.76
N GLY A 129 16.28 -3.58 0.35
CA GLY A 129 16.55 -2.40 1.16
C GLY A 129 15.72 -2.36 2.46
N ILE A 130 14.41 -2.64 2.37
CA ILE A 130 13.51 -2.71 3.53
C ILE A 130 13.90 -3.85 4.48
N GLY A 131 14.33 -4.97 3.92
CA GLY A 131 14.70 -6.17 4.67
C GLY A 131 16.17 -6.25 5.10
N ALA A 132 17.00 -5.24 4.80
CA ALA A 132 18.46 -5.32 4.95
C ALA A 132 18.95 -5.69 6.36
N GLU A 133 18.22 -5.30 7.40
CA GLU A 133 18.53 -5.57 8.79
C GLU A 133 17.81 -6.81 9.36
N ARG A 134 17.05 -7.54 8.50
CA ARG A 134 16.32 -8.73 8.95
C ARG A 134 17.26 -9.93 9.09
N GLY A 135 17.26 -10.52 10.27
CA GLY A 135 18.00 -11.74 10.56
C GLY A 135 17.11 -12.96 10.70
N THR A 136 17.73 -14.12 10.93
CA THR A 136 17.03 -15.41 11.13
C THR A 136 16.02 -15.36 12.28
N TYR A 137 16.28 -14.56 13.31
CA TYR A 137 15.37 -14.39 14.44
C TYR A 137 14.08 -13.68 14.08
N ASP A 138 14.07 -12.82 13.05
CA ASP A 138 12.85 -12.15 12.58
C ASP A 138 11.85 -13.13 11.95
N VAL A 139 12.33 -14.26 11.37
CA VAL A 139 11.46 -15.36 10.90
C VAL A 139 10.71 -15.99 12.07
N LEU A 140 11.38 -16.13 13.21
CA LEU A 140 10.76 -16.69 14.42
C LEU A 140 9.76 -15.72 15.04
N GLY A 141 9.81 -14.44 14.63
CA GLY A 141 8.90 -13.39 15.06
C GLY A 141 9.09 -13.05 16.51
N ALA A 142 10.05 -12.18 16.83
CA ALA A 142 10.43 -11.87 18.21
C ALA A 142 9.44 -10.94 18.90
N ASP A 143 8.78 -10.02 18.16
CA ASP A 143 7.97 -8.96 18.76
C ASP A 143 6.45 -9.21 18.64
N PRO A 144 5.74 -9.45 19.76
CA PRO A 144 4.27 -9.55 19.77
C PRO A 144 3.55 -8.29 19.26
N GLU A 145 4.19 -7.12 19.33
CA GLU A 145 3.65 -5.85 18.84
C GLU A 145 3.38 -5.89 17.32
N ASP A 146 4.06 -6.78 16.59
CA ASP A 146 3.88 -6.96 15.15
C ASP A 146 2.59 -7.70 14.75
N ASP A 147 1.86 -8.24 15.73
CA ASP A 147 0.61 -8.96 15.48
C ASP A 147 -0.58 -7.99 15.45
N VAL A 148 -1.43 -8.14 14.43
CA VAL A 148 -2.76 -7.52 14.40
C VAL A 148 -3.72 -8.43 15.16
N LEU A 149 -4.41 -7.86 16.15
CA LEU A 149 -5.37 -8.60 16.98
C LEU A 149 -6.42 -9.30 16.13
N ASP A 150 -6.74 -10.58 16.45
CA ASP A 150 -7.80 -11.31 15.78
C ASP A 150 -9.17 -10.90 16.34
N PRO A 151 -10.06 -10.28 15.52
CA PRO A 151 -11.39 -9.87 15.97
C PRO A 151 -12.40 -11.03 15.94
N PHE A 152 -12.03 -12.22 15.48
CA PHE A 152 -12.94 -13.36 15.40
C PHE A 152 -13.53 -13.71 16.77
N ARG A 153 -14.85 -13.90 16.84
CA ARG A 153 -15.63 -14.11 18.08
C ARG A 153 -15.59 -12.95 19.09
N GLN A 154 -15.06 -11.79 18.70
CA GLN A 154 -15.05 -10.61 19.53
C GLN A 154 -16.31 -9.74 19.30
N ARG A 155 -16.56 -8.82 20.27
CA ARG A 155 -17.66 -7.85 20.17
C ARG A 155 -17.39 -6.80 19.09
N SER A 156 -18.45 -6.17 18.56
CA SER A 156 -18.37 -5.12 17.53
C SER A 156 -17.35 -4.01 17.84
N ARG A 157 -17.22 -3.60 19.10
CA ARG A 157 -16.21 -2.60 19.51
C ARG A 157 -14.77 -3.02 19.19
N VAL A 158 -14.45 -4.32 19.33
CA VAL A 158 -13.11 -4.84 19.02
C VAL A 158 -12.90 -4.84 17.51
N TRP A 159 -13.90 -5.24 16.72
CA TRP A 159 -13.87 -5.17 15.26
C TRP A 159 -13.58 -3.76 14.78
N LYS A 160 -14.33 -2.76 15.26
CA LYS A 160 -14.13 -1.35 14.88
C LYS A 160 -12.73 -0.86 15.19
N ARG A 161 -12.17 -1.24 16.34
CA ARG A 161 -10.77 -0.88 16.69
C ARG A 161 -9.76 -1.53 15.76
N VAL A 162 -9.92 -2.82 15.46
CA VAL A 162 -9.02 -3.55 14.56
C VAL A 162 -9.10 -3.01 13.13
N ILE A 163 -10.32 -2.71 12.64
CA ILE A 163 -10.51 -2.10 11.32
C ILE A 163 -9.80 -0.75 11.25
N ALA A 164 -9.96 0.11 12.26
CA ALA A 164 -9.31 1.41 12.31
C ALA A 164 -7.78 1.29 12.32
N GLU A 165 -7.23 0.33 13.10
CA GLU A 165 -5.80 0.04 13.12
C GLU A 165 -5.30 -0.42 11.73
N VAL A 166 -5.98 -1.39 11.12
CA VAL A 166 -5.62 -1.92 9.80
C VAL A 166 -5.74 -0.84 8.72
N ASP A 167 -6.78 0.02 8.77
CA ASP A 167 -6.96 1.12 7.82
C ASP A 167 -5.79 2.11 7.87
N GLN A 168 -5.33 2.47 9.07
CA GLN A 168 -4.14 3.31 9.24
C GLN A 168 -2.87 2.65 8.69
N LEU A 169 -2.67 1.37 8.99
CA LEU A 169 -1.50 0.63 8.52
C LEU A 169 -1.46 0.56 6.99
N VAL A 170 -2.55 0.15 6.33
CA VAL A 170 -2.58 0.05 4.86
C VAL A 170 -2.52 1.43 4.20
N HIS A 171 -3.06 2.48 4.82
CA HIS A 171 -2.89 3.85 4.34
C HIS A 171 -1.39 4.24 4.32
N SER A 172 -0.62 3.85 5.34
CA SER A 172 0.83 4.10 5.40
C SER A 172 1.62 3.29 4.36
N VAL A 173 1.08 2.17 3.87
CA VAL A 173 1.71 1.39 2.78
C VAL A 173 1.66 2.13 1.44
N VAL A 174 0.56 2.85 1.12
CA VAL A 174 0.33 3.46 -0.20
C VAL A 174 1.50 4.34 -0.69
N PRO A 175 2.01 5.31 0.08
CA PRO A 175 3.12 6.15 -0.38
C PRO A 175 4.42 5.36 -0.60
N THR A 176 4.66 4.29 0.16
CA THR A 176 5.89 3.50 0.05
C THR A 176 5.97 2.73 -1.26
N LEU A 177 4.82 2.37 -1.85
CA LEU A 177 4.73 1.66 -3.13
C LEU A 177 5.19 2.48 -4.34
N GLY A 178 5.64 3.73 -4.14
CA GLY A 178 6.07 4.63 -5.21
C GLY A 178 4.90 5.23 -6.00
N MET A 179 3.73 5.33 -5.36
CA MET A 179 2.51 5.90 -5.92
C MET A 179 2.47 7.39 -5.63
N SER A 180 2.85 8.22 -6.60
CA SER A 180 2.60 9.65 -6.53
C SER A 180 1.11 9.89 -6.74
N ARG A 181 0.47 10.66 -5.86
CA ARG A 181 -0.80 11.29 -6.18
C ARG A 181 -0.64 12.02 -7.52
N PRO A 182 -1.57 11.90 -8.48
CA PRO A 182 -1.53 12.81 -9.61
C PRO A 182 -1.53 14.23 -9.04
N GLU A 183 -0.47 14.99 -9.32
CA GLU A 183 -0.46 16.42 -9.05
C GLU A 183 -1.79 16.98 -9.58
N PRO A 184 -2.55 17.75 -8.79
CA PRO A 184 -3.69 18.46 -9.31
C PRO A 184 -3.15 19.20 -10.53
N ARG A 185 -3.73 18.95 -11.72
CA ARG A 185 -3.31 19.65 -12.94
C ARG A 185 -3.35 21.12 -12.59
N GLY A 186 -2.18 21.68 -12.33
CA GLY A 186 -2.04 23.10 -12.09
C GLY A 186 -2.76 23.77 -13.25
N SER A 187 -3.75 24.56 -12.97
CA SER A 187 -4.21 25.59 -13.86
C SER A 187 -2.95 26.36 -14.25
N HIS A 188 -2.33 25.98 -15.35
CA HIS A 188 -1.45 26.87 -16.05
C HIS A 188 -2.33 28.03 -16.47
N GLU A 189 -2.53 28.96 -15.56
CA GLU A 189 -2.89 30.31 -15.90
C GLU A 189 -1.81 30.75 -16.90
N ASN A 190 -2.26 30.78 -18.15
CA ASN A 190 -1.49 31.26 -19.27
C ASN A 190 -1.29 32.77 -19.04
N VAL A 191 -0.34 33.12 -18.15
CA VAL A 191 0.09 34.49 -17.97
C VAL A 191 0.84 34.84 -19.25
N LEU A 192 0.06 35.34 -20.22
CA LEU A 192 0.62 36.01 -21.39
C LEU A 192 1.58 37.10 -20.90
N PRO A 193 2.86 37.09 -21.31
CA PRO A 193 3.78 38.16 -20.92
C PRO A 193 3.21 39.49 -21.39
N LEU A 194 3.02 40.42 -20.44
CA LEU A 194 2.64 41.80 -20.71
C LEU A 194 3.59 42.36 -21.77
N ARG A 195 3.05 42.64 -22.97
CA ARG A 195 3.77 43.35 -24.02
C ARG A 195 4.17 44.71 -23.48
N THR A 196 5.46 44.89 -23.19
CA THR A 196 6.05 46.22 -22.93
C THR A 196 5.86 47.09 -24.17
N PRO A 197 5.33 48.32 -24.05
CA PRO A 197 5.19 49.21 -25.19
C PRO A 197 6.57 49.58 -25.73
N ARG A 198 6.79 49.35 -27.04
CA ARG A 198 8.01 49.77 -27.73
C ARG A 198 8.12 51.29 -27.63
N ARG A 199 9.24 51.82 -27.06
CA ARG A 199 9.60 53.23 -27.10
C ARG A 199 9.77 53.67 -28.56
N PRO A 200 9.23 54.85 -28.97
CA PRO A 200 9.43 55.39 -30.30
C PRO A 200 10.89 55.75 -30.49
N ARG A 201 11.48 55.35 -31.65
CA ARG A 201 12.82 55.73 -32.04
C ARG A 201 12.84 57.25 -32.27
N ARG A 202 13.65 57.98 -31.53
CA ARG A 202 13.96 59.36 -31.83
C ARG A 202 14.86 59.41 -33.07
N ASN A 203 14.31 59.96 -34.17
CA ASN A 203 15.08 60.39 -35.35
C ASN A 203 15.92 61.61 -35.01
N PHE A 204 17.23 61.43 -34.89
CA PHE A 204 18.14 62.59 -34.92
C PHE A 204 18.40 63.01 -36.38
N GLY A 205 17.76 64.07 -36.77
CA GLY A 205 18.05 64.73 -38.05
C GLY A 205 19.49 65.23 -38.07
N ARG A 206 20.22 64.89 -39.14
CA ARG A 206 21.55 65.48 -39.48
C ARG A 206 21.36 66.94 -39.73
N ILE A 207 22.03 67.81 -39.00
CA ILE A 207 22.21 69.21 -39.31
C ILE A 207 23.37 69.27 -40.32
N GLN A 208 23.08 69.70 -41.58
CA GLN A 208 24.12 70.10 -42.56
C GLN A 208 24.54 71.49 -42.21
N VAL A 209 25.85 71.72 -41.95
CA VAL A 209 26.48 73.05 -41.88
C VAL A 209 26.95 73.35 -43.26
N ALA A 210 26.37 74.40 -43.91
CA ALA A 210 26.82 74.98 -45.09
C ALA A 210 27.71 76.20 -44.68
N ARG A 211 28.75 76.44 -45.47
CA ARG A 211 29.80 77.48 -45.36
C ARG A 211 29.32 78.84 -44.90
#